data_f416068070feebeb8886e1a4cb46ff59
#
_entry.id   f416068070feebeb8886e1a4cb46ff59
#
_cell.length_a   1.000
_cell.length_b   1.000
_cell.length_c   1.000
_cell.angle_alpha   90.00
_cell.angle_beta   90.00
_cell.angle_gamma   90.00
#
_symmetry.space_group_name_H-M   'P 1'
#
loop_
_entity.id
_entity.type
_entity.pdbx_description
1 polymer ?
#
loop_
_entity_poly.entity_id
_entity_poly.type
_entity_poly.pdbx_seq_one_letter_code
_entity_poly.pdbx_strand_id
1 'polypeptide(L)'
;MTFLIAVVMLGLIIFVHELGHFLTAKLFKMPVSEFSIGMGPQVFSVDTKKTTYSFRAIPIGGYVNIEGMEVGSEVENGFSSKPAYQRFIVLFAGVFMNFLMAFVLLFATAKISGRIEYDTNAIIGGLVKGGANEQILKVDDKVLELDGKKINVWTDISEVTKKSQDKKEISALIERNSKVENLTLKLTKDEENDRVVLGISPKYKKVDLSTTESLDFAKNSFNSILTDTVKGFFTLFSGKVSLKEVSGPVGIFKVVGEVSKFGWVSIVSLCVVLSINIGVLNLSLIHISEPTRPY
;
A
#
# COMPACT_ATOMS: atom_id res chain seq x y z
N MET A 1 15.90 -1.03 -13.24
CA MET A 1 14.97 -1.98 -12.58
C MET A 1 13.75 -1.26 -11.96
N THR A 2 13.94 -0.21 -11.19
CA THR A 2 12.87 0.60 -10.56
C THR A 2 11.82 1.11 -11.54
N PHE A 3 12.27 1.67 -12.69
CA PHE A 3 11.37 2.17 -13.73
C PHE A 3 10.45 1.06 -14.26
N LEU A 4 10.99 -0.12 -14.53
CA LEU A 4 10.20 -1.26 -15.01
C LEU A 4 9.16 -1.72 -13.99
N ILE A 5 9.52 -1.76 -12.70
CA ILE A 5 8.59 -2.11 -11.61
C ILE A 5 7.43 -1.10 -11.57
N ALA A 6 7.73 0.20 -11.63
CA ALA A 6 6.70 1.24 -11.63
C ALA A 6 5.78 1.14 -12.84
N VAL A 7 6.32 0.93 -14.03
CA VAL A 7 5.56 0.76 -15.28
C VAL A 7 4.64 -0.45 -15.20
N VAL A 8 5.15 -1.60 -14.77
CA VAL A 8 4.36 -2.83 -14.62
C VAL A 8 3.25 -2.64 -13.57
N MET A 9 3.57 -2.03 -12.43
CA MET A 9 2.62 -1.79 -11.35
C MET A 9 1.50 -0.84 -11.79
N LEU A 10 1.82 0.31 -12.36
CA LEU A 10 0.83 1.26 -12.86
C LEU A 10 0.03 0.67 -14.03
N GLY A 11 0.70 -0.01 -14.95
CA GLY A 11 0.05 -0.71 -16.06
C GLY A 11 -0.96 -1.75 -15.58
N LEU A 12 -0.62 -2.53 -14.54
CA LEU A 12 -1.52 -3.51 -13.94
C LEU A 12 -2.76 -2.85 -13.32
N ILE A 13 -2.56 -1.77 -12.55
CA ILE A 13 -3.65 -1.05 -11.89
C ILE A 13 -4.64 -0.51 -12.92
N ILE A 14 -4.13 0.12 -13.99
CA ILE A 14 -4.97 0.70 -15.04
C ILE A 14 -5.63 -0.41 -15.87
N PHE A 15 -4.88 -1.47 -16.22
CA PHE A 15 -5.45 -2.61 -16.92
C PHE A 15 -6.64 -3.22 -16.18
N VAL A 16 -6.51 -3.43 -14.87
CA VAL A 16 -7.60 -4.00 -14.04
C VAL A 16 -8.78 -3.03 -13.97
N HIS A 17 -8.53 -1.73 -13.93
CA HIS A 17 -9.56 -0.69 -14.01
C HIS A 17 -10.36 -0.77 -15.32
N GLU A 18 -9.66 -0.73 -16.46
CA GLU A 18 -10.28 -0.79 -17.79
C GLU A 18 -10.99 -2.12 -18.02
N LEU A 19 -10.46 -3.21 -17.47
CA LEU A 19 -11.09 -4.52 -17.51
C LEU A 19 -12.46 -4.51 -16.84
N GLY A 20 -12.64 -3.74 -15.78
CA GLY A 20 -13.93 -3.56 -15.12
C GLY A 20 -14.99 -2.96 -16.06
N HIS A 21 -14.65 -1.87 -16.73
CA HIS A 21 -15.51 -1.24 -17.74
C HIS A 21 -15.82 -2.18 -18.90
N PHE A 22 -14.79 -2.85 -19.41
CA PHE A 22 -14.93 -3.80 -20.51
C PHE A 22 -15.89 -4.95 -20.19
N LEU A 23 -15.67 -5.62 -19.05
CA LEU A 23 -16.49 -6.78 -18.66
C LEU A 23 -17.96 -6.41 -18.46
N THR A 24 -18.22 -5.28 -17.81
CA THR A 24 -19.60 -4.84 -17.56
C THR A 24 -20.28 -4.31 -18.81
N ALA A 25 -19.58 -3.60 -19.70
CA ALA A 25 -20.11 -3.21 -21.00
C ALA A 25 -20.51 -4.45 -21.83
N LYS A 26 -19.67 -5.47 -21.86
CA LYS A 26 -19.99 -6.75 -22.52
C LYS A 26 -21.18 -7.47 -21.87
N LEU A 27 -21.25 -7.47 -20.54
CA LEU A 27 -22.37 -8.06 -19.78
C LEU A 27 -23.73 -7.42 -20.19
N PHE A 28 -23.74 -6.09 -20.34
CA PHE A 28 -24.93 -5.34 -20.77
C PHE A 28 -25.08 -5.25 -22.30
N LYS A 29 -24.30 -6.01 -23.05
CA LYS A 29 -24.33 -6.06 -24.51
C LYS A 29 -24.13 -4.69 -25.17
N MET A 30 -23.33 -3.82 -24.54
CA MET A 30 -22.89 -2.59 -25.16
C MET A 30 -21.78 -2.92 -26.17
N PRO A 31 -21.79 -2.33 -27.38
CA PRO A 31 -20.69 -2.48 -28.32
C PRO A 31 -19.41 -1.87 -27.75
N VAL A 32 -18.32 -2.62 -27.83
CA VAL A 32 -16.99 -2.14 -27.47
C VAL A 32 -16.12 -2.28 -28.71
N SER A 33 -15.73 -1.14 -29.29
CA SER A 33 -14.92 -1.13 -30.51
C SER A 33 -13.46 -1.46 -30.23
N GLU A 34 -12.89 -0.95 -29.14
CA GLU A 34 -11.49 -1.21 -28.80
C GLU A 34 -11.29 -1.43 -27.30
N PHE A 35 -10.39 -2.37 -26.98
CA PHE A 35 -9.79 -2.54 -25.65
C PHE A 35 -8.28 -2.46 -25.80
N SER A 36 -7.68 -1.42 -25.22
CA SER A 36 -6.27 -1.10 -25.39
C SER A 36 -5.49 -1.23 -24.10
N ILE A 37 -4.32 -1.88 -24.17
CA ILE A 37 -3.30 -1.88 -23.13
C ILE A 37 -2.18 -0.94 -23.56
N GLY A 38 -1.91 0.08 -22.74
CA GLY A 38 -0.96 1.13 -23.05
C GLY A 38 -1.59 2.32 -23.78
N MET A 39 -0.76 3.31 -24.05
CA MET A 39 -1.10 4.55 -24.75
C MET A 39 -0.15 4.82 -25.92
N GLY A 40 -0.49 5.80 -26.77
CA GLY A 40 0.33 6.20 -27.92
C GLY A 40 0.10 5.35 -29.16
N PRO A 41 1.07 5.27 -30.09
CA PRO A 41 0.93 4.52 -31.34
C PRO A 41 0.69 3.04 -31.08
N GLN A 42 -0.18 2.44 -31.90
CA GLN A 42 -0.44 1.00 -31.89
C GLN A 42 0.76 0.22 -32.39
N VAL A 43 1.22 -0.76 -31.62
CA VAL A 43 2.34 -1.66 -31.98
C VAL A 43 1.83 -2.97 -32.52
N PHE A 44 0.76 -3.50 -31.89
CA PHE A 44 0.15 -4.76 -32.27
C PHE A 44 -1.36 -4.73 -32.00
N SER A 45 -2.15 -5.34 -32.86
CA SER A 45 -3.59 -5.54 -32.60
C SER A 45 -4.09 -6.89 -33.10
N VAL A 46 -5.16 -7.35 -32.48
CA VAL A 46 -5.94 -8.49 -32.91
C VAL A 46 -7.40 -8.02 -33.09
N ASP A 47 -7.85 -8.05 -34.33
CA ASP A 47 -9.21 -7.68 -34.66
C ASP A 47 -10.12 -8.89 -34.56
N THR A 48 -11.17 -8.78 -33.76
CA THR A 48 -12.25 -9.74 -33.70
C THR A 48 -13.50 -9.12 -34.35
N LYS A 49 -14.52 -9.91 -34.61
CA LYS A 49 -15.79 -9.41 -35.19
C LYS A 49 -16.48 -8.33 -34.35
N LYS A 50 -16.12 -8.18 -33.08
CA LYS A 50 -16.82 -7.31 -32.13
C LYS A 50 -15.92 -6.32 -31.38
N THR A 51 -14.61 -6.51 -31.35
CA THR A 51 -13.68 -5.70 -30.57
C THR A 51 -12.28 -5.86 -31.12
N THR A 52 -11.58 -4.77 -31.29
CA THR A 52 -10.14 -4.72 -31.54
C THR A 52 -9.42 -4.73 -30.20
N TYR A 53 -8.51 -5.68 -30.01
CA TYR A 53 -7.61 -5.71 -28.85
C TYR A 53 -6.26 -5.16 -29.28
N SER A 54 -5.80 -4.08 -28.66
CA SER A 54 -4.57 -3.41 -29.09
C SER A 54 -3.54 -3.32 -27.97
N PHE A 55 -2.27 -3.44 -28.37
CA PHE A 55 -1.12 -3.15 -27.56
C PHE A 55 -0.43 -1.89 -28.10
N ARG A 56 -0.16 -0.91 -27.23
CA ARG A 56 0.39 0.38 -27.61
C ARG A 56 1.79 0.61 -27.07
N ALA A 57 2.54 1.52 -27.68
CA ALA A 57 3.96 1.70 -27.46
C ALA A 57 4.36 2.12 -26.05
N ILE A 58 3.50 2.87 -25.35
CA ILE A 58 3.75 3.32 -23.99
C ILE A 58 2.98 2.39 -23.06
N PRO A 59 3.64 1.49 -22.31
CA PRO A 59 2.97 0.48 -21.48
C PRO A 59 2.42 1.05 -20.16
N ILE A 60 2.03 2.31 -20.16
CA ILE A 60 1.38 3.00 -19.04
C ILE A 60 0.02 3.46 -19.52
N GLY A 61 -1.03 3.06 -18.81
CA GLY A 61 -2.39 3.39 -19.21
C GLY A 61 -3.06 2.29 -20.01
N GLY A 62 -4.18 2.63 -20.56
CA GLY A 62 -5.05 1.82 -21.37
C GLY A 62 -6.36 2.56 -21.54
N TYR A 63 -7.22 2.04 -22.37
CA TYR A 63 -8.59 2.53 -22.49
C TYR A 63 -9.52 1.48 -23.05
N VAL A 64 -10.78 1.67 -22.77
CA VAL A 64 -11.88 0.91 -23.35
C VAL A 64 -12.76 1.88 -24.12
N ASN A 65 -12.95 1.63 -25.42
CA ASN A 65 -13.86 2.43 -26.24
C ASN A 65 -15.23 1.74 -26.27
N ILE A 66 -16.17 2.27 -25.49
CA ILE A 66 -17.57 1.81 -25.44
C ILE A 66 -18.37 2.76 -26.33
N GLU A 67 -18.99 2.19 -27.36
CA GLU A 67 -19.78 2.96 -28.32
C GLU A 67 -20.96 3.68 -27.64
N GLY A 68 -21.21 4.89 -28.07
CA GLY A 68 -22.30 5.71 -27.53
C GLY A 68 -21.98 6.44 -26.23
N MET A 69 -20.70 6.49 -25.79
CA MET A 69 -20.28 7.34 -24.66
C MET A 69 -20.11 8.81 -25.05
N GLU A 70 -19.81 9.09 -26.31
CA GLU A 70 -19.65 10.47 -26.79
C GLU A 70 -20.97 11.21 -26.80
N VAL A 71 -20.93 12.52 -26.48
CA VAL A 71 -22.14 13.37 -26.46
C VAL A 71 -22.71 13.49 -27.86
N GLY A 72 -24.00 13.10 -28.01
CA GLY A 72 -24.70 13.15 -29.31
C GLY A 72 -24.51 11.91 -30.18
N SER A 73 -23.79 10.90 -29.72
CA SER A 73 -23.64 9.62 -30.42
C SER A 73 -24.88 8.74 -30.19
N GLU A 74 -25.68 8.53 -31.26
CA GLU A 74 -26.81 7.59 -31.27
C GLU A 74 -26.37 6.26 -31.87
N VAL A 75 -25.85 5.38 -31.01
CA VAL A 75 -25.48 4.02 -31.40
C VAL A 75 -26.52 3.04 -30.84
N GLU A 76 -27.03 2.15 -31.70
CA GLU A 76 -27.94 1.09 -31.28
C GLU A 76 -27.27 0.21 -30.20
N ASN A 77 -27.94 0.04 -29.09
CA ASN A 77 -27.38 -0.62 -27.90
C ASN A 77 -26.14 0.03 -27.29
N GLY A 78 -25.77 1.24 -27.72
CA GLY A 78 -24.66 2.00 -27.17
C GLY A 78 -24.89 2.44 -25.73
N PHE A 79 -23.85 2.98 -25.07
CA PHE A 79 -23.89 3.39 -23.67
C PHE A 79 -25.05 4.36 -23.37
N SER A 80 -25.26 5.40 -24.19
CA SER A 80 -26.31 6.41 -23.99
C SER A 80 -27.72 5.86 -24.13
N SER A 81 -27.92 4.76 -24.88
CA SER A 81 -29.22 4.10 -25.08
C SER A 81 -29.62 3.21 -23.91
N LYS A 82 -28.72 2.95 -22.95
CA LYS A 82 -28.97 2.06 -21.83
C LYS A 82 -29.59 2.78 -20.63
N PRO A 83 -30.37 2.04 -19.82
CA PRO A 83 -30.91 2.58 -18.56
C PRO A 83 -29.80 3.12 -17.63
N ALA A 84 -30.13 4.13 -16.82
CA ALA A 84 -29.17 4.81 -15.95
C ALA A 84 -28.41 3.84 -15.02
N TYR A 85 -29.06 2.82 -14.46
CA TYR A 85 -28.40 1.85 -13.58
C TYR A 85 -27.32 1.03 -14.31
N GLN A 86 -27.50 0.67 -15.60
CA GLN A 86 -26.49 -0.05 -16.39
C GLN A 86 -25.29 0.87 -16.67
N ARG A 87 -25.55 2.12 -17.04
CA ARG A 87 -24.50 3.12 -17.24
C ARG A 87 -23.70 3.34 -15.96
N PHE A 88 -24.39 3.49 -14.83
CA PHE A 88 -23.74 3.64 -13.52
C PHE A 88 -22.86 2.42 -13.17
N ILE A 89 -23.37 1.19 -13.36
CA ILE A 89 -22.60 -0.03 -13.09
C ILE A 89 -21.34 -0.07 -13.96
N VAL A 90 -21.44 0.28 -15.27
CA VAL A 90 -20.27 0.32 -16.15
C VAL A 90 -19.25 1.33 -15.67
N LEU A 91 -19.67 2.56 -15.32
CA LEU A 91 -18.76 3.61 -14.83
C LEU A 91 -18.12 3.23 -13.49
N PHE A 92 -18.90 2.62 -12.59
CA PHE A 92 -18.41 2.21 -11.27
C PHE A 92 -17.49 0.98 -11.32
N ALA A 93 -17.62 0.14 -12.36
CA ALA A 93 -16.92 -1.15 -12.44
C ALA A 93 -15.39 -1.03 -12.43
N GLY A 94 -14.82 0.02 -13.03
CA GLY A 94 -13.38 0.27 -12.97
C GLY A 94 -12.90 0.49 -11.54
N VAL A 95 -13.61 1.34 -10.78
CA VAL A 95 -13.32 1.61 -9.37
C VAL A 95 -13.46 0.33 -8.53
N PHE A 96 -14.55 -0.41 -8.75
CA PHE A 96 -14.80 -1.67 -8.05
C PHE A 96 -13.67 -2.68 -8.28
N MET A 97 -13.19 -2.81 -9.51
CA MET A 97 -12.09 -3.74 -9.84
C MET A 97 -10.77 -3.33 -9.18
N ASN A 98 -10.49 -2.04 -9.06
CA ASN A 98 -9.32 -1.56 -8.33
C ASN A 98 -9.42 -1.89 -6.83
N PHE A 99 -10.58 -1.72 -6.22
CA PHE A 99 -10.81 -2.09 -4.83
C PHE A 99 -10.74 -3.60 -4.61
N LEU A 100 -11.31 -4.37 -5.53
CA LEU A 100 -11.23 -5.83 -5.50
C LEU A 100 -9.78 -6.30 -5.62
N MET A 101 -9.01 -5.76 -6.55
CA MET A 101 -7.59 -6.08 -6.69
C MET A 101 -6.80 -5.75 -5.41
N ALA A 102 -7.01 -4.56 -4.84
CA ALA A 102 -6.36 -4.16 -3.59
C ALA A 102 -6.69 -5.14 -2.46
N PHE A 103 -7.95 -5.54 -2.32
CA PHE A 103 -8.38 -6.51 -1.31
C PHE A 103 -7.75 -7.89 -1.53
N VAL A 104 -7.73 -8.39 -2.76
CA VAL A 104 -7.12 -9.68 -3.12
C VAL A 104 -5.61 -9.67 -2.85
N LEU A 105 -4.92 -8.57 -3.19
CA LEU A 105 -3.50 -8.42 -2.92
C LEU A 105 -3.20 -8.39 -1.42
N LEU A 106 -4.00 -7.70 -0.61
CA LEU A 106 -3.88 -7.70 0.85
C LEU A 106 -4.07 -9.10 1.43
N PHE A 107 -5.11 -9.80 1.00
CA PHE A 107 -5.38 -11.17 1.43
C PHE A 107 -4.25 -12.12 1.05
N ALA A 108 -3.81 -12.10 -0.21
CA ALA A 108 -2.72 -12.96 -0.70
C ALA A 108 -1.41 -12.67 0.04
N THR A 109 -1.09 -11.39 0.27
CA THR A 109 0.10 -10.99 1.01
C THR A 109 0.04 -11.49 2.46
N ALA A 110 -1.09 -11.32 3.14
CA ALA A 110 -1.29 -11.81 4.49
C ALA A 110 -1.13 -13.33 4.58
N LYS A 111 -1.68 -14.06 3.60
CA LYS A 111 -1.61 -15.53 3.55
C LYS A 111 -0.22 -16.06 3.27
N ILE A 112 0.53 -15.39 2.37
CA ILE A 112 1.88 -15.84 1.93
C ILE A 112 2.96 -15.38 2.91
N SER A 113 2.90 -14.11 3.31
CA SER A 113 3.93 -13.49 4.16
C SER A 113 3.67 -13.68 5.65
N GLY A 114 2.43 -13.98 6.04
CA GLY A 114 2.03 -13.95 7.42
C GLY A 114 2.03 -12.53 7.99
N ARG A 115 1.90 -12.44 9.31
CA ARG A 115 2.07 -11.20 10.07
C ARG A 115 3.44 -11.20 10.74
N ILE A 116 4.16 -10.10 10.63
CA ILE A 116 5.38 -9.90 11.40
C ILE A 116 4.98 -9.33 12.75
N GLU A 117 5.22 -10.09 13.79
CA GLU A 117 5.05 -9.66 15.18
C GLU A 117 6.43 -9.54 15.83
N TYR A 118 6.62 -8.54 16.65
CA TYR A 118 7.78 -8.58 17.55
C TYR A 118 7.52 -9.59 18.66
N ASP A 119 8.57 -10.30 19.02
CA ASP A 119 8.50 -11.21 20.15
C ASP A 119 8.17 -10.38 21.39
N THR A 120 7.10 -10.74 22.09
CA THR A 120 6.68 -10.05 23.31
C THR A 120 7.74 -10.17 24.41
N ASN A 121 8.54 -11.23 24.37
CA ASN A 121 9.69 -11.35 25.25
C ASN A 121 10.72 -10.26 24.92
N ALA A 122 11.42 -9.78 25.92
CA ALA A 122 12.42 -8.75 25.76
C ALA A 122 13.73 -9.30 25.16
N ILE A 123 13.65 -9.86 23.93
CA ILE A 123 14.77 -10.44 23.19
C ILE A 123 15.24 -9.44 22.12
N ILE A 124 16.54 -9.19 22.09
CA ILE A 124 17.19 -8.31 21.12
C ILE A 124 17.22 -9.01 19.75
N GLY A 125 16.58 -8.40 18.76
CA GLY A 125 16.56 -8.87 17.37
C GLY A 125 17.57 -8.15 16.47
N GLY A 126 18.03 -6.97 16.87
CA GLY A 126 19.01 -6.20 16.11
C GLY A 126 19.65 -5.09 16.92
N LEU A 127 20.78 -4.63 16.41
CA LEU A 127 21.60 -3.56 17.00
C LEU A 127 21.84 -2.47 15.95
N VAL A 128 21.82 -1.21 16.37
CA VAL A 128 22.16 -0.09 15.48
C VAL A 128 23.67 -0.13 15.20
N LYS A 129 24.06 -0.21 13.93
CA LYS A 129 25.47 -0.18 13.49
C LYS A 129 26.13 1.13 13.93
N GLY A 130 27.31 1.01 14.56
CA GLY A 130 28.00 2.15 15.16
C GLY A 130 27.37 2.66 16.46
N GLY A 131 26.33 2.01 16.97
CA GLY A 131 25.67 2.36 18.22
C GLY A 131 26.53 2.09 19.44
N ALA A 132 26.30 2.84 20.53
CA ALA A 132 27.12 2.80 21.75
C ALA A 132 27.15 1.42 22.44
N ASN A 133 26.15 0.57 22.20
CA ASN A 133 26.03 -0.75 22.80
C ASN A 133 26.29 -1.91 21.83
N GLU A 134 26.71 -1.65 20.57
CA GLU A 134 26.92 -2.68 19.53
C GLU A 134 27.97 -3.72 19.94
N GLN A 135 29.01 -3.31 20.68
CA GLN A 135 30.07 -4.22 21.14
C GLN A 135 29.73 -4.94 22.46
N ILE A 136 28.71 -4.45 23.17
CA ILE A 136 28.35 -4.93 24.51
C ILE A 136 27.21 -5.96 24.40
N LEU A 137 26.17 -5.64 23.63
CA LEU A 137 24.99 -6.48 23.42
C LEU A 137 25.14 -7.36 22.18
N LYS A 138 24.41 -8.45 22.13
CA LYS A 138 24.32 -9.36 20.97
C LYS A 138 22.87 -9.63 20.59
N VAL A 139 22.67 -10.01 19.33
CA VAL A 139 21.39 -10.53 18.89
C VAL A 139 21.09 -11.81 19.68
N ASP A 140 19.85 -12.02 20.04
CA ASP A 140 19.31 -13.07 20.89
C ASP A 140 19.59 -12.92 22.40
N ASP A 141 20.22 -11.84 22.85
CA ASP A 141 20.25 -11.50 24.28
C ASP A 141 18.82 -11.21 24.78
N LYS A 142 18.45 -11.82 25.91
CA LYS A 142 17.18 -11.53 26.57
C LYS A 142 17.42 -10.58 27.74
N VAL A 143 16.74 -9.46 27.74
CA VAL A 143 16.84 -8.45 28.80
C VAL A 143 15.94 -8.90 29.95
N LEU A 144 16.53 -9.12 31.13
CA LEU A 144 15.83 -9.54 32.35
C LEU A 144 15.52 -8.38 33.26
N GLU A 145 16.46 -7.41 33.36
CA GLU A 145 16.34 -6.23 34.21
C GLU A 145 17.05 -5.03 33.58
N LEU A 146 16.51 -3.85 33.74
CA LEU A 146 17.12 -2.56 33.37
C LEU A 146 16.93 -1.57 34.49
N ASP A 147 18.04 -0.95 34.91
CA ASP A 147 18.07 0.09 35.96
C ASP A 147 17.32 -0.33 37.21
N GLY A 148 17.48 -1.62 37.66
CA GLY A 148 16.82 -2.19 38.82
C GLY A 148 15.33 -2.57 38.60
N LYS A 149 14.77 -2.36 37.42
CA LYS A 149 13.40 -2.72 37.08
C LYS A 149 13.38 -4.00 36.28
N LYS A 150 12.59 -5.00 36.74
CA LYS A 150 12.37 -6.24 36.01
C LYS A 150 11.68 -5.98 34.67
N ILE A 151 12.19 -6.60 33.61
CA ILE A 151 11.69 -6.52 32.24
C ILE A 151 11.00 -7.84 31.90
N ASN A 152 9.70 -7.78 31.63
CA ASN A 152 8.92 -8.96 31.24
C ASN A 152 8.61 -8.94 29.74
N VAL A 153 8.33 -7.76 29.18
CA VAL A 153 7.97 -7.56 27.77
C VAL A 153 8.80 -6.46 27.15
N TRP A 154 8.89 -6.42 25.84
CA TRP A 154 9.69 -5.45 25.10
C TRP A 154 9.31 -3.99 25.42
N THR A 155 8.03 -3.72 25.65
CA THR A 155 7.54 -2.36 25.98
C THR A 155 8.10 -1.83 27.28
N ASP A 156 8.44 -2.69 28.25
CA ASP A 156 9.06 -2.28 29.52
C ASP A 156 10.41 -1.60 29.30
N ILE A 157 11.17 -2.03 28.28
CA ILE A 157 12.46 -1.40 27.91
C ILE A 157 12.24 0.07 27.56
N SER A 158 11.22 0.35 26.73
CA SER A 158 10.89 1.72 26.32
C SER A 158 10.42 2.58 27.49
N GLU A 159 9.72 2.00 28.45
CA GLU A 159 9.30 2.72 29.67
C GLU A 159 10.48 3.07 30.57
N VAL A 160 11.42 2.14 30.73
CA VAL A 160 12.61 2.37 31.57
C VAL A 160 13.50 3.43 30.92
N THR A 161 13.77 3.33 29.62
CA THR A 161 14.59 4.32 28.91
C THR A 161 13.98 5.72 28.96
N LYS A 162 12.66 5.84 28.86
CA LYS A 162 11.93 7.12 29.02
C LYS A 162 12.09 7.73 30.43
N LYS A 163 12.13 6.89 31.46
CA LYS A 163 12.32 7.35 32.86
C LYS A 163 13.76 7.68 33.21
N SER A 164 14.70 7.17 32.43
CA SER A 164 16.15 7.34 32.67
C SER A 164 16.78 8.35 31.69
N GLN A 165 16.02 9.34 31.18
CA GLN A 165 16.49 10.34 30.22
C GLN A 165 17.68 11.19 30.71
N ASP A 166 17.77 11.41 32.02
CA ASP A 166 18.82 12.20 32.62
C ASP A 166 20.11 11.40 32.86
N LYS A 167 20.09 10.09 32.65
CA LYS A 167 21.23 9.20 32.87
C LYS A 167 22.01 9.01 31.57
N LYS A 168 23.31 8.88 31.66
CA LYS A 168 24.18 8.52 30.53
C LYS A 168 24.35 7.00 30.37
N GLU A 169 24.26 6.29 31.48
CA GLU A 169 24.45 4.84 31.56
C GLU A 169 23.42 4.23 32.52
N ILE A 170 23.01 3.01 32.26
CA ILE A 170 22.10 2.22 33.11
C ILE A 170 22.62 0.78 33.24
N SER A 171 22.33 0.15 34.38
CA SER A 171 22.62 -1.28 34.59
C SER A 171 21.63 -2.14 33.83
N ALA A 172 22.09 -3.26 33.29
CA ALA A 172 21.28 -4.24 32.62
C ALA A 172 21.67 -5.65 33.04
N LEU A 173 20.69 -6.45 33.44
CA LEU A 173 20.83 -7.88 33.61
C LEU A 173 20.28 -8.57 32.37
N ILE A 174 21.13 -9.33 31.68
CA ILE A 174 20.75 -10.04 30.46
C ILE A 174 20.98 -11.54 30.62
N GLU A 175 20.21 -12.34 29.87
CA GLU A 175 20.46 -13.75 29.68
C GLU A 175 21.05 -13.96 28.28
N ARG A 176 22.28 -14.50 28.24
CA ARG A 176 23.02 -14.84 27.03
C ARG A 176 23.46 -16.29 27.08
N ASN A 177 23.03 -17.13 26.15
CA ASN A 177 23.34 -18.56 26.13
C ASN A 177 23.05 -19.26 27.49
N SER A 178 21.91 -18.98 28.10
CA SER A 178 21.47 -19.46 29.42
C SER A 178 22.39 -19.06 30.59
N LYS A 179 23.23 -18.06 30.39
CA LYS A 179 24.03 -17.44 31.46
C LYS A 179 23.55 -16.01 31.68
N VAL A 180 23.46 -15.66 32.95
CA VAL A 180 23.06 -14.29 33.35
C VAL A 180 24.31 -13.44 33.46
N GLU A 181 24.32 -12.33 32.75
CA GLU A 181 25.42 -11.34 32.75
C GLU A 181 24.90 -9.99 33.19
N ASN A 182 25.69 -9.28 34.02
CA ASN A 182 25.41 -7.91 34.40
C ASN A 182 26.28 -6.97 33.55
N LEU A 183 25.62 -6.05 32.84
CA LEU A 183 26.25 -5.13 31.90
C LEU A 183 25.88 -3.67 32.24
N THR A 184 26.74 -2.75 31.85
CA THR A 184 26.42 -1.31 31.85
C THR A 184 26.16 -0.88 30.42
N LEU A 185 24.97 -0.37 30.15
CA LEU A 185 24.54 0.07 28.83
C LEU A 185 24.52 1.59 28.75
N LYS A 186 24.96 2.12 27.61
CA LYS A 186 24.96 3.57 27.34
C LYS A 186 23.62 3.99 26.73
N LEU A 187 23.12 5.09 27.21
CA LEU A 187 21.95 5.75 26.66
C LEU A 187 22.38 6.81 25.63
N THR A 188 21.80 6.76 24.44
CA THR A 188 22.09 7.69 23.36
C THR A 188 20.84 8.49 23.02
N LYS A 189 20.99 9.80 22.81
CA LYS A 189 19.88 10.64 22.38
C LYS A 189 19.64 10.46 20.88
N ASP A 190 18.42 10.12 20.53
CA ASP A 190 17.90 10.12 19.16
C ASP A 190 17.39 11.54 18.86
N GLU A 191 18.18 12.32 18.13
CA GLU A 191 17.88 13.73 17.86
C GLU A 191 16.66 13.94 16.99
N GLU A 192 16.34 12.98 16.11
CA GLU A 192 15.17 13.07 15.21
C GLU A 192 13.85 12.96 15.98
N ASN A 193 13.81 12.15 17.03
CA ASN A 193 12.58 11.85 17.79
C ASN A 193 12.60 12.42 19.21
N ASP A 194 13.63 13.19 19.59
CA ASP A 194 13.87 13.76 20.93
C ASP A 194 13.65 12.74 22.07
N ARG A 195 14.19 11.55 21.88
CA ARG A 195 14.07 10.43 22.85
C ARG A 195 15.40 9.76 23.11
N VAL A 196 15.53 9.18 24.29
CA VAL A 196 16.70 8.39 24.66
C VAL A 196 16.49 6.93 24.29
N VAL A 197 17.48 6.32 23.68
CA VAL A 197 17.45 4.96 23.15
C VAL A 197 18.70 4.16 23.52
N LEU A 198 18.55 2.83 23.55
CA LEU A 198 19.67 1.89 23.74
C LEU A 198 20.29 1.43 22.39
N GLY A 199 19.71 1.83 21.27
CA GLY A 199 20.16 1.39 19.94
C GLY A 199 19.89 -0.09 19.66
N ILE A 200 18.80 -0.64 20.18
CA ILE A 200 18.37 -2.03 20.02
C ILE A 200 16.97 -2.10 19.36
N SER A 201 16.70 -3.18 18.66
CA SER A 201 15.38 -3.48 18.12
C SER A 201 14.87 -4.84 18.62
N PRO A 202 13.53 -5.02 18.71
CA PRO A 202 12.95 -6.29 19.12
C PRO A 202 13.27 -7.42 18.14
N LYS A 203 13.23 -8.65 18.64
CA LYS A 203 13.22 -9.80 17.75
C LYS A 203 11.85 -9.93 17.12
N TYR A 204 11.84 -10.07 15.81
CA TYR A 204 10.62 -10.29 15.05
C TYR A 204 10.44 -11.77 14.76
N LYS A 205 9.21 -12.23 14.85
CA LYS A 205 8.82 -13.55 14.39
C LYS A 205 7.75 -13.45 13.33
N LYS A 206 7.82 -14.32 12.35
CA LYS A 206 6.74 -14.50 11.38
C LYS A 206 5.68 -15.39 12.00
N VAL A 207 4.43 -14.93 12.00
CA VAL A 207 3.26 -15.72 12.40
C VAL A 207 2.45 -16.00 11.16
N ASP A 208 2.32 -17.28 10.81
CA ASP A 208 1.49 -17.69 9.69
C ASP A 208 0.02 -17.52 10.06
N LEU A 209 -0.73 -16.85 9.18
CA LEU A 209 -2.14 -16.57 9.41
C LEU A 209 -3.01 -17.68 8.80
N SER A 210 -4.05 -18.08 9.51
CA SER A 210 -5.14 -18.89 8.97
C SER A 210 -5.86 -18.13 7.85
N THR A 211 -6.73 -18.79 7.11
CA THR A 211 -7.51 -18.15 6.05
C THR A 211 -8.44 -17.08 6.61
N THR A 212 -9.07 -17.33 7.75
CA THR A 212 -9.96 -16.37 8.43
C THR A 212 -9.19 -15.15 8.94
N GLU A 213 -8.04 -15.37 9.60
CA GLU A 213 -7.20 -14.26 10.07
C GLU A 213 -6.64 -13.43 8.91
N SER A 214 -6.30 -14.07 7.77
CA SER A 214 -5.85 -13.36 6.57
C SER A 214 -6.97 -12.51 5.97
N LEU A 215 -8.22 -12.98 6.02
CA LEU A 215 -9.39 -12.24 5.57
C LEU A 215 -9.67 -11.03 6.47
N ASP A 216 -9.61 -11.23 7.78
CA ASP A 216 -9.78 -10.15 8.76
C ASP A 216 -8.68 -9.10 8.63
N PHE A 217 -7.44 -9.54 8.44
CA PHE A 217 -6.32 -8.65 8.17
C PHE A 217 -6.56 -7.81 6.90
N ALA A 218 -6.95 -8.46 5.80
CA ALA A 218 -7.22 -7.78 4.53
C ALA A 218 -8.36 -6.77 4.68
N LYS A 219 -9.45 -7.12 5.35
CA LYS A 219 -10.59 -6.24 5.62
C LYS A 219 -10.18 -5.02 6.45
N ASN A 220 -9.47 -5.23 7.54
CA ASN A 220 -9.06 -4.15 8.44
C ASN A 220 -8.05 -3.21 7.75
N SER A 221 -7.06 -3.78 7.04
CA SER A 221 -6.07 -3.00 6.29
C SER A 221 -6.71 -2.22 5.15
N PHE A 222 -7.62 -2.82 4.39
CA PHE A 222 -8.36 -2.15 3.32
C PHE A 222 -9.15 -0.96 3.87
N ASN A 223 -9.92 -1.16 4.94
CA ASN A 223 -10.71 -0.10 5.56
C ASN A 223 -9.84 1.03 6.10
N SER A 224 -8.70 0.71 6.72
CA SER A 224 -7.75 1.72 7.20
C SER A 224 -7.20 2.55 6.05
N ILE A 225 -6.66 1.91 5.00
CA ILE A 225 -6.08 2.59 3.85
C ILE A 225 -7.14 3.45 3.13
N LEU A 226 -8.35 2.91 2.92
CA LEU A 226 -9.45 3.65 2.31
C LEU A 226 -9.82 4.88 3.13
N THR A 227 -9.94 4.73 4.45
CA THR A 227 -10.27 5.83 5.36
C THR A 227 -9.19 6.91 5.35
N ASP A 228 -7.93 6.51 5.39
CA ASP A 228 -6.79 7.43 5.37
C ASP A 228 -6.67 8.14 4.02
N THR A 229 -6.92 7.43 2.91
CA THR A 229 -7.02 8.01 1.57
C THR A 229 -8.10 9.10 1.51
N VAL A 230 -9.32 8.77 1.94
CA VAL A 230 -10.44 9.73 1.93
C VAL A 230 -10.14 10.94 2.82
N LYS A 231 -9.62 10.75 4.03
CA LYS A 231 -9.20 11.83 4.92
C LYS A 231 -8.10 12.69 4.28
N GLY A 232 -7.12 12.07 3.63
CA GLY A 232 -6.04 12.75 2.92
C GLY A 232 -6.58 13.67 1.83
N PHE A 233 -7.53 13.22 1.02
CA PHE A 233 -8.21 14.05 0.03
C PHE A 233 -8.96 15.22 0.67
N PHE A 234 -9.74 14.98 1.72
CA PHE A 234 -10.42 16.07 2.44
C PHE A 234 -9.44 17.12 2.99
N THR A 235 -8.30 16.66 3.53
CA THR A 235 -7.25 17.56 4.04
C THR A 235 -6.62 18.39 2.92
N LEU A 236 -6.37 17.78 1.77
CA LEU A 236 -5.85 18.45 0.58
C LEU A 236 -6.82 19.53 0.06
N PHE A 237 -8.11 19.18 -0.10
CA PHE A 237 -9.14 20.11 -0.56
C PHE A 237 -9.47 21.20 0.46
N SER A 238 -9.24 20.97 1.74
CA SER A 238 -9.41 21.99 2.78
C SER A 238 -8.30 23.05 2.81
N GLY A 239 -7.30 22.97 1.92
CA GLY A 239 -6.17 23.90 1.83
C GLY A 239 -5.17 23.84 2.97
N LYS A 240 -5.25 22.81 3.84
CA LYS A 240 -4.34 22.62 4.96
C LYS A 240 -2.98 22.05 4.58
N VAL A 241 -2.87 21.49 3.38
CA VAL A 241 -1.65 20.90 2.82
C VAL A 241 -1.35 21.59 1.49
N SER A 242 -0.09 21.91 1.24
CA SER A 242 0.36 22.53 0.00
C SER A 242 0.27 21.53 -1.15
N LEU A 243 -0.30 21.94 -2.30
CA LEU A 243 -0.29 21.13 -3.53
C LEU A 243 1.13 20.77 -4.00
N LYS A 244 2.16 21.51 -3.55
CA LYS A 244 3.57 21.19 -3.84
C LYS A 244 4.06 19.92 -3.16
N GLU A 245 3.37 19.45 -2.11
CA GLU A 245 3.69 18.21 -1.40
C GLU A 245 3.09 16.98 -2.09
N VAL A 246 2.16 17.20 -3.03
CA VAL A 246 1.59 16.11 -3.83
C VAL A 246 2.60 15.65 -4.87
N SER A 247 3.10 14.45 -4.70
CA SER A 247 4.02 13.84 -5.63
C SER A 247 3.35 13.59 -6.98
N GLY A 248 3.78 14.29 -8.01
CA GLY A 248 3.39 14.01 -9.39
C GLY A 248 3.94 12.64 -9.90
N PRO A 249 3.73 12.30 -11.18
CA PRO A 249 4.20 11.02 -11.75
C PRO A 249 5.67 10.72 -11.48
N VAL A 250 6.53 11.74 -11.54
CA VAL A 250 7.98 11.61 -11.24
C VAL A 250 8.21 11.19 -9.79
N GLY A 251 7.41 11.70 -8.86
CA GLY A 251 7.47 11.33 -7.45
C GLY A 251 7.13 9.85 -7.22
N ILE A 252 6.18 9.31 -7.97
CA ILE A 252 5.82 7.88 -7.89
C ILE A 252 7.03 7.01 -8.23
N PHE A 253 7.80 7.33 -9.28
CA PHE A 253 9.02 6.57 -9.62
C PHE A 253 10.06 6.59 -8.50
N LYS A 254 10.21 7.74 -7.82
CA LYS A 254 11.12 7.86 -6.67
C LYS A 254 10.66 6.97 -5.51
N VAL A 255 9.39 7.05 -5.16
CA VAL A 255 8.80 6.22 -4.09
C VAL A 255 8.92 4.73 -4.39
N VAL A 256 8.62 4.29 -5.63
CA VAL A 256 8.82 2.89 -6.05
C VAL A 256 10.29 2.48 -5.88
N GLY A 257 11.23 3.36 -6.20
CA GLY A 257 12.68 3.10 -6.03
C GLY A 257 13.09 2.90 -4.58
N GLU A 258 12.55 3.69 -3.69
CA GLU A 258 12.81 3.57 -2.26
C GLU A 258 12.16 2.31 -1.67
N VAL A 259 10.88 2.10 -1.96
CA VAL A 259 10.09 0.98 -1.45
C VAL A 259 10.58 -0.37 -1.96
N SER A 260 11.10 -0.43 -3.20
CA SER A 260 11.62 -1.68 -3.79
C SER A 260 12.82 -2.27 -3.05
N LYS A 261 13.55 -1.44 -2.29
CA LYS A 261 14.68 -1.88 -1.45
C LYS A 261 14.24 -2.76 -0.28
N PHE A 262 12.98 -2.65 0.13
CA PHE A 262 12.40 -3.39 1.26
C PHE A 262 11.73 -4.71 0.85
N GLY A 263 11.88 -5.11 -0.42
CA GLY A 263 11.39 -6.39 -0.93
C GLY A 263 9.99 -6.35 -1.53
N TRP A 264 9.53 -7.51 -2.01
CA TRP A 264 8.32 -7.63 -2.81
C TRP A 264 7.02 -7.27 -2.03
N VAL A 265 6.97 -7.55 -0.72
CA VAL A 265 5.79 -7.20 0.12
C VAL A 265 5.54 -5.70 0.11
N SER A 266 6.60 -4.90 0.18
CA SER A 266 6.51 -3.45 0.17
C SER A 266 6.04 -2.92 -1.19
N ILE A 267 6.48 -3.55 -2.30
CA ILE A 267 6.01 -3.22 -3.64
C ILE A 267 4.51 -3.51 -3.78
N VAL A 268 4.06 -4.69 -3.31
CA VAL A 268 2.63 -5.04 -3.32
C VAL A 268 1.81 -4.10 -2.44
N SER A 269 2.32 -3.73 -1.26
CA SER A 269 1.66 -2.76 -0.38
C SER A 269 1.50 -1.39 -1.05
N LEU A 270 2.53 -0.92 -1.76
CA LEU A 270 2.45 0.31 -2.55
C LEU A 270 1.42 0.18 -3.68
N CYS A 271 1.38 -0.96 -4.38
CA CYS A 271 0.38 -1.24 -5.41
C CYS A 271 -1.04 -1.16 -4.85
N VAL A 272 -1.28 -1.71 -3.65
CA VAL A 272 -2.58 -1.63 -2.95
C VAL A 272 -2.96 -0.18 -2.67
N VAL A 273 -2.05 0.61 -2.09
CA VAL A 273 -2.29 2.03 -1.78
C VAL A 273 -2.62 2.82 -3.04
N LEU A 274 -1.83 2.64 -4.10
CA LEU A 274 -2.07 3.32 -5.37
C LEU A 274 -3.38 2.89 -6.02
N SER A 275 -3.74 1.61 -5.97
CA SER A 275 -5.00 1.10 -6.50
C SER A 275 -6.21 1.72 -5.80
N ILE A 276 -6.17 1.81 -4.46
CA ILE A 276 -7.23 2.47 -3.68
C ILE A 276 -7.28 3.97 -3.99
N ASN A 277 -6.14 4.65 -4.05
CA ASN A 277 -6.08 6.07 -4.36
C ASN A 277 -6.66 6.38 -5.76
N ILE A 278 -6.29 5.61 -6.79
CA ILE A 278 -6.83 5.75 -8.14
C ILE A 278 -8.33 5.45 -8.16
N GLY A 279 -8.77 4.43 -7.41
CA GLY A 279 -10.20 4.13 -7.26
C GLY A 279 -10.99 5.29 -6.65
N VAL A 280 -10.51 5.90 -5.57
CA VAL A 280 -11.17 7.04 -4.91
C VAL A 280 -11.18 8.29 -5.80
N LEU A 281 -10.06 8.58 -6.50
CA LEU A 281 -9.98 9.69 -7.46
C LEU A 281 -11.00 9.54 -8.58
N ASN A 282 -11.09 8.36 -9.19
CA ASN A 282 -12.03 8.07 -10.26
C ASN A 282 -13.48 8.13 -9.79
N LEU A 283 -13.76 7.71 -8.55
CA LEU A 283 -15.09 7.86 -7.95
C LEU A 283 -15.50 9.33 -7.82
N SER A 284 -14.57 10.22 -7.46
CA SER A 284 -14.81 11.66 -7.39
C SER A 284 -15.11 12.26 -8.77
N LEU A 285 -14.41 11.79 -9.81
CA LEU A 285 -14.62 12.25 -11.18
C LEU A 285 -15.97 11.82 -11.77
N ILE A 286 -16.47 10.63 -11.40
CA ILE A 286 -17.81 10.16 -11.82
C ILE A 286 -18.90 11.12 -11.34
N HIS A 287 -18.81 11.63 -10.11
CA HIS A 287 -19.77 12.62 -9.59
C HIS A 287 -19.73 13.97 -10.29
N ILE A 288 -18.58 14.34 -10.85
CA ILE A 288 -18.40 15.63 -11.54
C ILE A 288 -18.80 15.52 -13.02
N SER A 289 -18.62 14.36 -13.65
CA SER A 289 -18.82 14.16 -15.10
C SER A 289 -20.25 13.73 -15.49
N GLU A 290 -21.13 13.37 -14.57
CA GLU A 290 -22.56 13.28 -14.81
C GLU A 290 -23.21 14.64 -14.47
N PRO A 291 -23.23 15.62 -15.40
CA PRO A 291 -24.07 16.77 -15.21
C PRO A 291 -25.51 16.27 -15.20
N THR A 292 -26.24 16.61 -14.16
CA THR A 292 -27.69 16.50 -14.11
C THR A 292 -28.24 17.04 -15.41
N ARG A 293 -28.55 16.15 -16.39
CA ARG A 293 -29.35 16.56 -17.54
C ARG A 293 -30.72 16.86 -17.00
N PRO A 294 -31.24 18.08 -17.14
CA PRO A 294 -32.66 18.34 -16.88
C PRO A 294 -33.41 17.47 -17.88
N TYR A 295 -34.36 16.74 -17.40
CA TYR A 295 -35.32 15.95 -18.17
C TYR A 295 -36.13 16.83 -19.12
#